data_5d167fd41733ee2069c2a321d76dd9e7
#
_entry.id   5d167fd41733ee2069c2a321d76dd9e7
#
_cell.length_a   1.000
_cell.length_b   1.000
_cell.length_c   1.000
_cell.angle_alpha   90.00
_cell.angle_beta   90.00
_cell.angle_gamma   90.00
#
_symmetry.space_group_name_H-M   'P 1'
#
loop_
_entity.id
_entity.type
_entity.pdbx_description
1 polymer ?
#
loop_
_entity_poly.entity_id
_entity_poly.type
_entity_poly.pdbx_seq_one_letter_code
_entity_poly.pdbx_strand_id
1 'polypeptide(L)'
;MGANFGHCRKATRRNPNVGHDCATVGGHVARNNPRKRHPDEPREPGAEHHSGARPHAGGRLMSYMRENLLHRYLDWEHSLTVGAHRLHAYRMARSVFGVASRLGDGIGWYVIMAALVLVYGRVAWIPVAWMLGTAVVGFALYWAIKKMTARARPCDVFESINLSVAPLDKYSFPSGHTLHAVNFATQIIAFAPELAWLVLPFASLVIASRMVLGLHYLSDVLAGATIGGLLAAFALLMQAS
;
A
#
# COMPACT_ATOMS: atom_id res chain seq x y z
N MET A 1 -9.26 -22.88 -19.98
CA MET A 1 -7.96 -22.22 -19.78
C MET A 1 -7.81 -21.95 -18.29
N GLY A 2 -7.02 -22.77 -17.59
CA GLY A 2 -6.89 -22.77 -16.14
C GLY A 2 -5.96 -21.65 -15.69
N ALA A 3 -6.48 -20.66 -15.00
CA ALA A 3 -5.68 -19.66 -14.31
C ALA A 3 -5.09 -20.26 -13.05
N ASN A 4 -3.77 -20.43 -13.03
CA ASN A 4 -2.98 -20.85 -11.88
C ASN A 4 -3.09 -19.78 -10.77
N PHE A 5 -3.93 -20.03 -9.78
CA PHE A 5 -4.02 -19.23 -8.56
C PHE A 5 -2.74 -19.46 -7.74
N GLY A 6 -1.83 -18.50 -7.83
CA GLY A 6 -0.67 -18.45 -6.94
C GLY A 6 -1.14 -18.37 -5.49
N HIS A 7 -1.10 -19.49 -4.78
CA HIS A 7 -1.27 -19.55 -3.34
C HIS A 7 -0.22 -18.67 -2.69
N CYS A 8 -0.66 -17.72 -1.88
CA CYS A 8 0.17 -17.03 -0.90
C CYS A 8 0.67 -18.12 0.09
N ARG A 9 1.80 -18.74 -0.24
CA ARG A 9 2.43 -19.75 0.64
C ARG A 9 3.07 -18.99 1.79
N LYS A 10 2.50 -19.14 2.98
CA LYS A 10 3.21 -18.87 4.23
C LYS A 10 4.52 -19.67 4.18
N ALA A 11 5.64 -18.99 4.01
CA ALA A 11 6.96 -19.58 4.13
C ALA A 11 7.24 -19.81 5.63
N THR A 12 6.72 -20.91 6.17
CA THR A 12 7.16 -21.43 7.46
C THR A 12 8.53 -22.06 7.26
N ARG A 13 9.58 -21.24 7.33
CA ARG A 13 10.92 -21.77 7.65
C ARG A 13 10.94 -22.17 9.12
N ARG A 14 10.59 -23.41 9.40
CA ARG A 14 11.03 -24.08 10.62
C ARG A 14 12.55 -24.25 10.53
N ASN A 15 13.26 -23.57 11.41
CA ASN A 15 14.67 -23.83 11.66
C ASN A 15 14.75 -25.05 12.61
N PRO A 16 15.32 -26.22 12.19
CA PRO A 16 15.30 -27.44 12.99
C PRO A 16 16.41 -27.53 14.04
N ASN A 17 17.13 -26.47 14.37
CA ASN A 17 18.24 -26.49 15.33
C ASN A 17 18.04 -25.46 16.45
N VAL A 18 17.11 -25.73 17.36
CA VAL A 18 17.17 -25.21 18.73
C VAL A 18 16.92 -26.40 19.66
N GLY A 19 18.02 -27.04 20.04
CA GLY A 19 18.02 -28.02 21.12
C GLY A 19 17.79 -27.32 22.45
N HIS A 20 16.80 -27.79 23.18
CA HIS A 20 16.62 -27.48 24.59
C HIS A 20 17.74 -28.14 25.40
N ASP A 21 18.61 -27.36 26.02
CA ASP A 21 19.34 -27.80 27.20
C ASP A 21 19.21 -26.74 28.29
N CYS A 22 18.46 -27.15 29.31
CA CYS A 22 18.33 -26.49 30.60
C CYS A 22 19.41 -27.10 31.51
N ALA A 23 20.43 -26.31 31.89
CA ALA A 23 21.32 -26.68 33.00
C ALA A 23 21.87 -25.43 33.70
N THR A 24 21.39 -25.23 34.82
CA THR A 24 21.87 -24.71 36.12
C THR A 24 23.31 -24.15 36.25
N VAL A 25 23.36 -22.92 36.77
CA VAL A 25 24.16 -22.39 37.90
C VAL A 25 25.67 -22.66 37.93
N GLY A 26 26.43 -21.59 37.99
CA GLY A 26 27.81 -21.63 38.48
C GLY A 26 28.56 -20.37 38.13
N GLY A 27 28.60 -19.40 39.05
CA GLY A 27 29.42 -18.19 38.93
C GLY A 27 30.92 -18.51 38.96
N HIS A 28 31.67 -18.00 38.02
CA HIS A 28 33.10 -17.78 38.19
C HIS A 28 33.49 -16.40 37.66
N VAL A 29 33.92 -15.56 38.60
CA VAL A 29 34.62 -14.31 38.35
C VAL A 29 35.95 -14.63 37.68
N ALA A 30 36.10 -14.37 36.39
CA ALA A 30 37.38 -14.48 35.68
C ALA A 30 38.17 -13.20 35.93
N ARG A 31 39.25 -13.34 36.68
CA ARG A 31 40.31 -12.33 36.88
C ARG A 31 40.94 -11.94 35.60
N ASN A 32 41.00 -10.66 35.35
CA ASN A 32 41.75 -10.00 34.31
C ASN A 32 43.27 -10.31 34.45
N ASN A 33 43.81 -11.13 33.56
CA ASN A 33 45.25 -11.43 33.50
C ASN A 33 45.89 -10.65 32.32
N PRO A 34 46.79 -9.68 32.59
CA PRO A 34 47.44 -8.93 31.52
C PRO A 34 48.43 -9.86 30.80
N ARG A 35 48.12 -10.23 29.55
CA ARG A 35 49.01 -11.01 28.66
C ARG A 35 50.27 -10.24 28.45
N LYS A 36 51.41 -10.83 28.87
CA LYS A 36 52.80 -10.41 28.54
C LYS A 36 52.92 -10.51 27.01
N ARG A 37 53.27 -9.40 26.39
CA ARG A 37 53.59 -9.37 24.93
C ARG A 37 54.92 -10.11 24.71
N HIS A 38 54.94 -10.93 23.64
CA HIS A 38 56.14 -11.60 23.14
C HIS A 38 57.01 -10.57 22.38
N PRO A 39 58.37 -10.60 22.47
CA PRO A 39 59.25 -9.60 21.87
C PRO A 39 59.35 -9.62 20.34
N ASP A 40 58.84 -10.63 19.67
CA ASP A 40 59.11 -10.89 18.24
C ASP A 40 57.88 -10.69 17.31
N GLU A 41 56.89 -9.87 17.70
CA GLU A 41 55.76 -9.58 16.83
C GLU A 41 56.14 -8.48 15.83
N PRO A 42 56.01 -8.70 14.49
CA PRO A 42 56.38 -7.69 13.47
C PRO A 42 55.42 -6.49 13.62
N ARG A 43 56.02 -5.29 13.63
CA ARG A 43 55.27 -4.03 13.60
C ARG A 43 54.48 -3.93 12.30
N GLU A 44 53.17 -3.88 12.39
CA GLU A 44 52.34 -3.53 11.24
C GLU A 44 52.72 -2.14 10.69
N PRO A 45 52.84 -1.99 9.35
CA PRO A 45 53.10 -0.69 8.73
C PRO A 45 51.97 0.27 9.03
N GLY A 46 52.32 1.49 9.42
CA GLY A 46 51.50 2.54 9.94
C GLY A 46 50.17 2.70 9.22
N ALA A 47 49.09 2.73 10.00
CA ALA A 47 47.75 3.13 9.55
C ALA A 47 47.86 4.54 8.96
N GLU A 48 47.76 4.64 7.64
CA GLU A 48 47.56 5.91 6.96
C GLU A 48 46.34 6.59 7.54
N HIS A 49 46.53 7.75 8.11
CA HIS A 49 45.47 8.67 8.52
C HIS A 49 44.69 9.09 7.26
N HIS A 50 43.70 8.29 6.87
CA HIS A 50 42.64 8.80 6.01
C HIS A 50 41.97 9.94 6.76
N SER A 51 42.35 11.15 6.41
CA SER A 51 41.66 12.38 6.73
C SER A 51 40.27 12.37 6.05
N GLY A 52 39.38 11.48 6.54
CA GLY A 52 37.95 11.48 6.18
C GLY A 52 37.36 12.75 6.74
N ALA A 53 36.96 13.66 5.89
CA ALA A 53 36.21 14.85 6.24
C ALA A 53 35.04 14.42 7.12
N ARG A 54 35.05 14.83 8.39
CA ARG A 54 33.95 14.53 9.33
C ARG A 54 32.69 15.18 8.77
N PRO A 55 31.62 14.43 8.45
CA PRO A 55 30.38 15.03 7.96
C PRO A 55 29.90 16.03 9.01
N HIS A 56 29.58 17.25 8.57
CA HIS A 56 29.13 18.35 9.39
C HIS A 56 28.03 17.88 10.36
N ALA A 57 28.14 18.25 11.66
CA ALA A 57 27.23 17.83 12.72
C ALA A 57 25.75 18.10 12.37
N GLY A 58 25.46 19.17 11.64
CA GLY A 58 24.14 19.51 11.12
C GLY A 58 23.55 18.48 10.15
N GLY A 59 24.37 17.87 9.29
CA GLY A 59 23.91 16.83 8.35
C GLY A 59 23.48 15.54 9.07
N ARG A 60 24.18 15.15 10.13
CA ARG A 60 23.83 13.98 10.95
C ARG A 60 22.54 14.19 11.76
N LEU A 61 22.36 15.39 12.32
CA LEU A 61 21.13 15.71 13.04
C LEU A 61 19.91 15.70 12.11
N MET A 62 20.06 16.24 10.91
CA MET A 62 19.01 16.29 9.90
C MET A 62 18.63 14.86 9.41
N SER A 63 19.61 13.98 9.16
CA SER A 63 19.36 12.58 8.78
C SER A 63 18.67 11.81 9.91
N TYR A 64 19.13 11.96 11.15
CA TYR A 64 18.52 11.33 12.33
C TYR A 64 17.08 11.79 12.56
N MET A 65 16.81 13.09 12.45
CA MET A 65 15.44 13.62 12.56
C MET A 65 14.53 13.08 11.42
N ARG A 66 15.04 13.03 10.19
CA ARG A 66 14.30 12.49 9.05
C ARG A 66 13.99 11.01 9.22
N GLU A 67 14.92 10.20 9.69
CA GLU A 67 14.72 8.77 9.95
C GLU A 67 13.66 8.57 11.05
N ASN A 68 13.74 9.31 12.16
CA ASN A 68 12.77 9.23 13.24
C ASN A 68 11.36 9.64 12.80
N LEU A 69 11.24 10.70 11.98
CA LEU A 69 9.94 11.13 11.43
C LEU A 69 9.37 10.06 10.49
N LEU A 70 10.21 9.47 9.65
CA LEU A 70 9.79 8.40 8.75
C LEU A 70 9.30 7.17 9.53
N HIS A 71 10.06 6.72 10.54
CA HIS A 71 9.64 5.60 11.40
C HIS A 71 8.31 5.87 12.09
N ARG A 72 8.14 7.04 12.70
CA ARG A 72 6.87 7.43 13.34
C ARG A 72 5.71 7.47 12.35
N TYR A 73 5.93 7.94 11.12
CA TYR A 73 4.92 7.92 10.08
C TYR A 73 4.53 6.50 9.67
N LEU A 74 5.51 5.62 9.47
CA LEU A 74 5.27 4.21 9.11
C LEU A 74 4.54 3.46 10.23
N ASP A 75 4.90 3.70 11.50
CA ASP A 75 4.22 3.10 12.66
C ASP A 75 2.76 3.58 12.77
N TRP A 76 2.52 4.87 12.52
CA TRP A 76 1.17 5.44 12.50
C TRP A 76 0.33 4.85 11.36
N GLU A 77 0.86 4.80 10.14
CA GLU A 77 0.19 4.20 8.97
C GLU A 77 -0.13 2.72 9.22
N HIS A 78 0.81 1.98 9.81
CA HIS A 78 0.62 0.59 10.22
C HIS A 78 -0.54 0.47 11.23
N SER A 79 -0.53 1.27 12.28
CA SER A 79 -1.56 1.26 13.33
C SER A 79 -2.95 1.53 12.76
N LEU A 80 -3.07 2.47 11.82
CA LEU A 80 -4.32 2.76 11.11
C LEU A 80 -4.79 1.58 10.26
N THR A 81 -3.87 0.94 9.53
CA THR A 81 -4.20 -0.20 8.66
C THR A 81 -4.69 -1.39 9.48
N VAL A 82 -3.99 -1.73 10.56
CA VAL A 82 -4.39 -2.80 11.48
C VAL A 82 -5.69 -2.44 12.20
N GLY A 83 -5.85 -1.18 12.60
CA GLY A 83 -7.08 -0.67 13.21
C GLY A 83 -8.30 -0.83 12.29
N ALA A 84 -8.18 -0.44 11.03
CA ALA A 84 -9.22 -0.62 10.02
C ALA A 84 -9.52 -2.11 9.77
N HIS A 85 -8.48 -2.93 9.72
CA HIS A 85 -8.62 -4.38 9.51
C HIS A 85 -9.37 -5.09 10.66
N ARG A 86 -9.44 -4.51 11.87
CA ARG A 86 -10.26 -5.08 12.97
C ARG A 86 -11.74 -5.23 12.59
N LEU A 87 -12.26 -4.35 11.72
CA LEU A 87 -13.62 -4.48 11.19
C LEU A 87 -13.83 -5.77 10.39
N HIS A 88 -12.78 -6.34 9.82
CA HIS A 88 -12.81 -7.60 9.09
C HIS A 88 -13.21 -8.80 9.99
N ALA A 89 -13.05 -8.70 11.30
CA ALA A 89 -13.49 -9.73 12.26
C ALA A 89 -15.02 -9.92 12.24
N TYR A 90 -15.77 -8.86 11.94
CA TYR A 90 -17.23 -8.92 11.86
C TYR A 90 -17.67 -9.49 10.51
N ARG A 91 -18.46 -10.59 10.54
CA ARG A 91 -18.94 -11.29 9.33
C ARG A 91 -19.66 -10.33 8.36
N MET A 92 -20.53 -9.45 8.89
CA MET A 92 -21.27 -8.49 8.09
C MET A 92 -20.35 -7.48 7.39
N ALA A 93 -19.41 -6.87 8.12
CA ALA A 93 -18.44 -5.94 7.55
C ALA A 93 -17.60 -6.60 6.45
N ARG A 94 -17.08 -7.80 6.71
CA ARG A 94 -16.32 -8.58 5.72
C ARG A 94 -17.13 -8.84 4.45
N SER A 95 -18.42 -9.16 4.57
CA SER A 95 -19.31 -9.39 3.41
C SER A 95 -19.55 -8.10 2.64
N VAL A 96 -19.93 -7.01 3.32
CA VAL A 96 -20.21 -5.71 2.69
C VAL A 96 -18.98 -5.16 1.97
N PHE A 97 -17.84 -5.09 2.65
CA PHE A 97 -16.61 -4.60 2.04
C PHE A 97 -16.05 -5.54 0.96
N GLY A 98 -16.26 -6.85 1.10
CA GLY A 98 -15.92 -7.83 0.08
C GLY A 98 -16.73 -7.65 -1.21
N VAL A 99 -18.04 -7.45 -1.09
CA VAL A 99 -18.94 -7.18 -2.23
C VAL A 99 -18.61 -5.81 -2.86
N ALA A 100 -18.44 -4.77 -2.03
CA ALA A 100 -18.05 -3.44 -2.52
C ALA A 100 -16.73 -3.48 -3.29
N SER A 101 -15.72 -4.21 -2.78
CA SER A 101 -14.45 -4.43 -3.47
C SER A 101 -14.63 -5.09 -4.84
N ARG A 102 -15.45 -6.17 -4.91
CA ARG A 102 -15.72 -6.89 -6.16
C ARG A 102 -16.46 -6.05 -7.19
N LEU A 103 -17.47 -5.30 -6.76
CA LEU A 103 -18.17 -4.36 -7.64
C LEU A 103 -17.26 -3.22 -8.10
N GLY A 104 -16.34 -2.77 -7.21
CA GLY A 104 -15.32 -1.77 -7.50
C GLY A 104 -14.21 -2.23 -8.46
N ASP A 105 -14.09 -3.55 -8.75
CA ASP A 105 -13.15 -4.10 -9.75
C ASP A 105 -13.48 -3.66 -11.20
N GLY A 106 -14.60 -2.98 -11.40
CA GLY A 106 -15.04 -2.45 -12.69
C GLY A 106 -16.53 -2.68 -12.95
N ILE A 107 -17.07 -3.85 -12.59
CA ILE A 107 -18.42 -4.25 -12.91
C ILE A 107 -19.45 -3.21 -12.47
N GLY A 108 -19.39 -2.72 -11.23
CA GLY A 108 -20.31 -1.72 -10.70
C GLY A 108 -20.25 -0.42 -11.51
N TRP A 109 -19.06 0.03 -11.87
CA TRP A 109 -18.88 1.25 -12.65
C TRP A 109 -19.39 1.13 -14.09
N TYR A 110 -19.12 0.00 -14.75
CA TYR A 110 -19.65 -0.25 -16.10
C TYR A 110 -21.18 -0.36 -16.13
N VAL A 111 -21.79 -0.95 -15.08
CA VAL A 111 -23.25 -0.98 -14.95
C VAL A 111 -23.82 0.44 -14.81
N ILE A 112 -23.18 1.29 -13.99
CA ILE A 112 -23.61 2.69 -13.85
C ILE A 112 -23.45 3.44 -15.18
N MET A 113 -22.32 3.30 -15.87
CA MET A 113 -22.10 3.93 -17.20
C MET A 113 -23.14 3.47 -18.22
N ALA A 114 -23.46 2.17 -18.26
CA ALA A 114 -24.49 1.64 -19.14
C ALA A 114 -25.88 2.23 -18.79
N ALA A 115 -26.20 2.34 -17.50
CA ALA A 115 -27.44 2.96 -17.05
C ALA A 115 -27.51 4.44 -17.44
N LEU A 116 -26.40 5.19 -17.34
CA LEU A 116 -26.35 6.59 -17.83
C LEU A 116 -26.68 6.68 -19.32
N VAL A 117 -26.10 5.82 -20.15
CA VAL A 117 -26.38 5.80 -21.59
C VAL A 117 -27.84 5.43 -21.87
N LEU A 118 -28.41 4.48 -21.13
CA LEU A 118 -29.81 4.06 -21.29
C LEU A 118 -30.80 5.14 -20.88
N VAL A 119 -30.52 5.86 -19.78
CA VAL A 119 -31.44 6.88 -19.23
C VAL A 119 -31.34 8.21 -19.97
N TYR A 120 -30.10 8.70 -20.20
CA TYR A 120 -29.84 10.00 -20.81
C TYR A 120 -29.60 9.96 -22.33
N GLY A 121 -29.54 8.76 -22.91
CA GLY A 121 -29.37 8.58 -24.35
C GLY A 121 -28.06 9.18 -24.87
N ARG A 122 -28.13 9.87 -26.01
CA ARG A 122 -26.94 10.41 -26.71
C ARG A 122 -26.15 11.44 -25.90
N VAL A 123 -26.80 12.17 -24.98
CA VAL A 123 -26.13 13.17 -24.14
C VAL A 123 -25.07 12.56 -23.22
N ALA A 124 -25.26 11.29 -22.81
CA ALA A 124 -24.31 10.60 -21.94
C ALA A 124 -23.09 10.05 -22.69
N TRP A 125 -23.07 10.01 -24.03
CA TRP A 125 -21.98 9.37 -24.77
C TRP A 125 -20.64 10.06 -24.57
N ILE A 126 -20.61 11.39 -24.61
CA ILE A 126 -19.38 12.17 -24.42
C ILE A 126 -18.85 11.99 -22.99
N PRO A 127 -19.64 12.22 -21.91
CA PRO A 127 -19.19 11.94 -20.55
C PRO A 127 -18.69 10.50 -20.33
N VAL A 128 -19.42 9.51 -20.83
CA VAL A 128 -19.00 8.10 -20.69
C VAL A 128 -17.71 7.81 -21.47
N ALA A 129 -17.54 8.38 -22.65
CA ALA A 129 -16.29 8.25 -23.41
C ALA A 129 -15.09 8.83 -22.66
N TRP A 130 -15.27 10.00 -21.99
CA TRP A 130 -14.24 10.58 -21.13
C TRP A 130 -13.95 9.72 -19.89
N MET A 131 -14.99 9.15 -19.25
CA MET A 131 -14.80 8.22 -18.14
C MET A 131 -13.96 7.01 -18.56
N LEU A 132 -14.26 6.40 -19.73
CA LEU A 132 -13.50 5.27 -20.26
C LEU A 132 -12.07 5.67 -20.66
N GLY A 133 -11.89 6.82 -21.32
CA GLY A 133 -10.58 7.34 -21.67
C GLY A 133 -9.69 7.58 -20.47
N THR A 134 -10.21 8.26 -19.44
CA THR A 134 -9.47 8.48 -18.19
C THR A 134 -9.23 7.20 -17.40
N ALA A 135 -10.10 6.19 -17.52
CA ALA A 135 -9.87 4.86 -16.94
C ALA A 135 -8.66 4.17 -17.58
N VAL A 136 -8.54 4.21 -18.91
CA VAL A 136 -7.39 3.63 -19.62
C VAL A 136 -6.08 4.35 -19.22
N VAL A 137 -6.09 5.68 -19.21
CA VAL A 137 -4.93 6.47 -18.78
C VAL A 137 -4.59 6.18 -17.32
N GLY A 138 -5.58 6.14 -16.44
CA GLY A 138 -5.41 5.80 -15.03
C GLY A 138 -4.84 4.40 -14.83
N PHE A 139 -5.32 3.42 -15.60
CA PHE A 139 -4.77 2.05 -15.60
C PHE A 139 -3.28 2.04 -15.99
N ALA A 140 -2.90 2.73 -17.07
CA ALA A 140 -1.52 2.81 -17.52
C ALA A 140 -0.62 3.46 -16.46
N LEU A 141 -1.08 4.59 -15.86
CA LEU A 141 -0.34 5.31 -14.83
C LEU A 141 -0.13 4.44 -13.58
N TYR A 142 -1.21 3.84 -13.01
CA TYR A 142 -1.06 3.04 -11.81
C TYR A 142 -0.17 1.82 -12.03
N TRP A 143 -0.27 1.20 -13.21
CA TRP A 143 0.56 0.04 -13.57
C TRP A 143 2.06 0.41 -13.66
N ALA A 144 2.38 1.54 -14.30
CA ALA A 144 3.74 2.06 -14.38
C ALA A 144 4.30 2.38 -12.98
N ILE A 145 3.53 3.12 -12.14
CA ILE A 145 3.96 3.47 -10.79
C ILE A 145 4.14 2.23 -9.93
N LYS A 146 3.26 1.24 -10.01
CA LYS A 146 3.39 -0.03 -9.28
C LYS A 146 4.69 -0.76 -9.59
N LYS A 147 5.10 -0.81 -10.85
CA LYS A 147 6.37 -1.43 -11.24
C LYS A 147 7.58 -0.67 -10.69
N MET A 148 7.49 0.65 -10.61
CA MET A 148 8.58 1.49 -10.11
C MET A 148 8.73 1.41 -8.59
N THR A 149 7.60 1.36 -7.86
CA THR A 149 7.61 1.38 -6.39
C THR A 149 7.79 0.00 -5.76
N ALA A 150 7.25 -1.04 -6.41
CA ALA A 150 7.29 -2.44 -5.97
C ALA A 150 6.94 -2.65 -4.49
N ARG A 151 6.05 -1.79 -3.91
CA ARG A 151 5.70 -1.80 -2.48
C ARG A 151 4.91 -3.04 -2.11
N ALA A 152 5.37 -3.77 -1.06
CA ALA A 152 4.65 -4.92 -0.52
C ALA A 152 3.31 -4.50 0.12
N ARG A 153 2.31 -5.40 0.10
CA ARG A 153 0.99 -5.16 0.69
C ARG A 153 1.00 -5.38 2.21
N PRO A 154 0.07 -4.74 2.96
CA PRO A 154 -0.07 -5.01 4.38
C PRO A 154 -0.23 -6.50 4.71
N CYS A 155 -1.04 -7.22 3.94
CA CYS A 155 -1.27 -8.65 4.12
C CYS A 155 -0.05 -9.55 3.86
N ASP A 156 0.96 -9.05 3.13
CA ASP A 156 2.21 -9.77 2.88
C ASP A 156 3.25 -9.50 3.97
N VAL A 157 3.10 -8.39 4.70
CA VAL A 157 4.05 -7.93 5.73
C VAL A 157 3.58 -8.32 7.13
N PHE A 158 2.27 -8.26 7.40
CA PHE A 158 1.72 -8.47 8.75
C PHE A 158 0.97 -9.79 8.85
N GLU A 159 1.44 -10.69 9.72
CA GLU A 159 0.79 -11.99 9.99
C GLU A 159 -0.61 -11.84 10.61
N SER A 160 -0.90 -10.69 11.25
CA SER A 160 -2.20 -10.40 11.85
C SER A 160 -3.30 -10.10 10.82
N ILE A 161 -2.94 -9.88 9.55
CA ILE A 161 -3.89 -9.55 8.49
C ILE A 161 -4.29 -10.81 7.73
N ASN A 162 -5.56 -11.23 7.89
CA ASN A 162 -6.11 -12.36 7.18
C ASN A 162 -6.85 -11.92 5.92
N LEU A 163 -6.44 -12.43 4.77
CA LEU A 163 -7.09 -12.15 3.49
C LEU A 163 -8.42 -12.91 3.35
N SER A 164 -9.47 -12.20 2.98
CA SER A 164 -10.75 -12.80 2.55
C SER A 164 -11.04 -12.59 1.06
N VAL A 165 -10.33 -11.66 0.42
CA VAL A 165 -10.42 -11.37 -1.01
C VAL A 165 -9.01 -11.39 -1.59
N ALA A 166 -8.82 -12.15 -2.67
CA ALA A 166 -7.53 -12.20 -3.34
C ALA A 166 -7.21 -10.85 -4.00
N PRO A 167 -5.97 -10.32 -3.82
CA PRO A 167 -5.54 -9.11 -4.52
C PRO A 167 -5.43 -9.37 -6.03
N LEU A 168 -5.77 -8.36 -6.84
CA LEU A 168 -5.67 -8.45 -8.31
C LEU A 168 -4.23 -8.45 -8.82
N ASP A 169 -3.32 -7.88 -8.06
CA ASP A 169 -1.90 -7.74 -8.40
C ASP A 169 -0.99 -7.84 -7.18
N LYS A 170 0.33 -7.86 -7.40
CA LYS A 170 1.34 -8.10 -6.37
C LYS A 170 1.65 -6.88 -5.49
N TYR A 171 1.58 -5.66 -6.04
CA TYR A 171 2.08 -4.46 -5.36
C TYR A 171 0.95 -3.61 -4.77
N SER A 172 1.24 -2.87 -3.68
CA SER A 172 0.22 -2.08 -2.99
C SER A 172 0.05 -0.68 -3.57
N PHE A 173 1.14 0.03 -3.91
CA PHE A 173 1.10 1.46 -4.26
C PHE A 173 1.07 1.69 -5.78
N PRO A 174 0.21 2.59 -6.27
CA PRO A 174 -0.96 3.18 -5.62
C PRO A 174 -2.19 2.28 -5.67
N SER A 175 -3.29 2.66 -4.98
CA SER A 175 -4.55 1.91 -5.02
C SER A 175 -5.33 2.17 -6.31
N GLY A 176 -5.40 1.18 -7.21
CA GLY A 176 -6.15 1.28 -8.46
C GLY A 176 -7.67 1.39 -8.26
N HIS A 177 -8.25 0.67 -7.28
CA HIS A 177 -9.66 0.77 -6.93
C HIS A 177 -10.05 2.17 -6.49
N THR A 178 -9.22 2.79 -5.64
CA THR A 178 -9.45 4.16 -5.17
C THR A 178 -9.34 5.15 -6.32
N LEU A 179 -8.33 4.99 -7.19
CA LEU A 179 -8.14 5.82 -8.38
C LEU A 179 -9.41 5.82 -9.25
N HIS A 180 -9.89 4.63 -9.61
CA HIS A 180 -11.08 4.52 -10.46
C HIS A 180 -12.35 4.98 -9.73
N ALA A 181 -12.49 4.67 -8.44
CA ALA A 181 -13.65 5.10 -7.66
C ALA A 181 -13.77 6.63 -7.61
N VAL A 182 -12.68 7.34 -7.34
CA VAL A 182 -12.66 8.81 -7.30
C VAL A 182 -12.86 9.38 -8.72
N ASN A 183 -12.15 8.84 -9.73
CA ASN A 183 -12.27 9.29 -11.11
C ASN A 183 -13.71 9.20 -11.62
N PHE A 184 -14.35 8.04 -11.47
CA PHE A 184 -15.71 7.85 -11.95
C PHE A 184 -16.74 8.60 -11.12
N ALA A 185 -16.66 8.54 -9.79
CA ALA A 185 -17.60 9.24 -8.93
C ALA A 185 -17.64 10.74 -9.23
N THR A 186 -16.48 11.37 -9.38
CA THR A 186 -16.40 12.80 -9.69
C THR A 186 -17.04 13.13 -11.04
N GLN A 187 -16.76 12.37 -12.09
CA GLN A 187 -17.33 12.61 -13.41
C GLN A 187 -18.83 12.32 -13.48
N ILE A 188 -19.29 11.22 -12.82
CA ILE A 188 -20.71 10.87 -12.77
C ILE A 188 -21.50 11.97 -12.06
N ILE A 189 -21.04 12.45 -10.92
CA ILE A 189 -21.73 13.49 -10.14
C ILE A 189 -21.71 14.84 -10.87
N ALA A 190 -20.66 15.16 -11.59
CA ALA A 190 -20.63 16.37 -12.43
C ALA A 190 -21.64 16.31 -13.58
N PHE A 191 -21.86 15.14 -14.17
CA PHE A 191 -22.84 14.95 -15.24
C PHE A 191 -24.27 14.78 -14.73
N ALA A 192 -24.48 14.00 -13.69
CA ALA A 192 -25.78 13.65 -13.10
C ALA A 192 -25.74 13.81 -11.57
N PRO A 193 -25.85 15.07 -11.04
CA PRO A 193 -25.72 15.36 -9.62
C PRO A 193 -26.72 14.63 -8.73
N GLU A 194 -27.89 14.29 -9.28
CA GLU A 194 -28.94 13.53 -8.60
C GLU A 194 -28.51 12.11 -8.23
N LEU A 195 -27.46 11.57 -8.86
CA LEU A 195 -26.92 10.26 -8.51
C LEU A 195 -25.90 10.31 -7.36
N ALA A 196 -25.60 11.50 -6.83
CA ALA A 196 -24.59 11.66 -5.76
C ALA A 196 -24.91 10.80 -4.53
N TRP A 197 -26.19 10.67 -4.14
CA TRP A 197 -26.63 9.86 -2.99
C TRP A 197 -26.35 8.36 -3.15
N LEU A 198 -26.24 7.86 -4.39
CA LEU A 198 -25.88 6.48 -4.70
C LEU A 198 -24.38 6.32 -4.91
N VAL A 199 -23.77 7.22 -5.67
CA VAL A 199 -22.37 7.10 -6.13
C VAL A 199 -21.39 7.39 -5.00
N LEU A 200 -21.64 8.38 -4.14
CA LEU A 200 -20.74 8.70 -3.02
C LEU A 200 -20.64 7.58 -1.98
N PRO A 201 -21.76 6.98 -1.49
CA PRO A 201 -21.65 5.83 -0.59
C PRO A 201 -20.96 4.64 -1.25
N PHE A 202 -21.26 4.35 -2.52
CA PHE A 202 -20.61 3.26 -3.24
C PHE A 202 -19.09 3.47 -3.36
N ALA A 203 -18.66 4.64 -3.84
CA ALA A 203 -17.25 4.99 -3.94
C ALA A 203 -16.55 4.94 -2.57
N SER A 204 -17.20 5.45 -1.51
CA SER A 204 -16.67 5.43 -0.15
C SER A 204 -16.50 4.00 0.38
N LEU A 205 -17.45 3.11 0.11
CA LEU A 205 -17.36 1.69 0.47
C LEU A 205 -16.21 0.99 -0.29
N VAL A 206 -16.07 1.26 -1.59
CA VAL A 206 -14.96 0.74 -2.39
C VAL A 206 -13.62 1.20 -1.82
N ILE A 207 -13.47 2.49 -1.52
CA ILE A 207 -12.24 3.07 -0.97
C ILE A 207 -11.93 2.47 0.42
N ALA A 208 -12.90 2.46 1.32
CA ALA A 208 -12.75 1.92 2.67
C ALA A 208 -12.42 0.41 2.65
N SER A 209 -12.98 -0.33 1.70
CA SER A 209 -12.72 -1.76 1.55
C SER A 209 -11.22 -2.08 1.39
N ARG A 210 -10.44 -1.15 0.82
CA ARG A 210 -9.00 -1.38 0.57
C ARG A 210 -8.19 -1.48 1.85
N MET A 211 -8.56 -0.70 2.87
CA MET A 211 -7.95 -0.75 4.20
C MET A 211 -8.55 -1.86 5.07
N VAL A 212 -9.88 -1.99 5.08
CA VAL A 212 -10.58 -3.01 5.88
C VAL A 212 -10.18 -4.43 5.47
N LEU A 213 -10.00 -4.68 4.18
CA LEU A 213 -9.55 -5.97 3.67
C LEU A 213 -8.03 -6.18 3.77
N GLY A 214 -7.27 -5.21 4.30
CA GLY A 214 -5.81 -5.31 4.48
C GLY A 214 -5.01 -5.32 3.18
N LEU A 215 -5.55 -4.77 2.10
CA LEU A 215 -4.95 -4.81 0.76
C LEU A 215 -4.05 -3.60 0.47
N HIS A 216 -4.31 -2.46 1.11
CA HIS A 216 -3.62 -1.18 0.89
C HIS A 216 -3.39 -0.42 2.18
N TYR A 217 -2.31 0.35 2.22
CA TYR A 217 -2.06 1.36 3.24
C TYR A 217 -2.86 2.64 2.95
N LEU A 218 -2.94 3.53 3.95
CA LEU A 218 -3.61 4.83 3.77
C LEU A 218 -2.95 5.67 2.68
N SER A 219 -1.62 5.69 2.60
CA SER A 219 -0.87 6.41 1.56
C SER A 219 -1.18 5.90 0.15
N ASP A 220 -1.38 4.58 -0.03
CA ASP A 220 -1.77 4.01 -1.32
C ASP A 220 -3.15 4.53 -1.76
N VAL A 221 -4.07 4.64 -0.78
CA VAL A 221 -5.43 5.15 -0.97
C VAL A 221 -5.40 6.63 -1.32
N LEU A 222 -4.66 7.44 -0.56
CA LEU A 222 -4.53 8.89 -0.81
C LEU A 222 -3.89 9.17 -2.18
N ALA A 223 -2.83 8.46 -2.54
CA ALA A 223 -2.20 8.57 -3.85
C ALA A 223 -3.17 8.20 -4.98
N GLY A 224 -3.90 7.09 -4.83
CA GLY A 224 -4.94 6.69 -5.78
C GLY A 224 -6.03 7.76 -5.93
N ALA A 225 -6.52 8.30 -4.81
CA ALA A 225 -7.54 9.36 -4.82
C ALA A 225 -7.04 10.63 -5.52
N THR A 226 -5.81 11.04 -5.26
CA THR A 226 -5.18 12.20 -5.90
C THR A 226 -5.09 12.02 -7.42
N ILE A 227 -4.56 10.89 -7.88
CA ILE A 227 -4.44 10.59 -9.32
C ILE A 227 -5.83 10.54 -9.96
N GLY A 228 -6.79 9.85 -9.35
CA GLY A 228 -8.16 9.75 -9.84
C GLY A 228 -8.87 11.10 -9.93
N GLY A 229 -8.69 11.95 -8.90
CA GLY A 229 -9.23 13.31 -8.88
C GLY A 229 -8.63 14.21 -9.96
N LEU A 230 -7.32 14.13 -10.18
CA LEU A 230 -6.64 14.88 -11.24
C LEU A 230 -7.11 14.47 -12.64
N LEU A 231 -7.29 13.16 -12.88
CA LEU A 231 -7.82 12.65 -14.15
C LEU A 231 -9.26 13.11 -14.38
N ALA A 232 -10.10 13.07 -13.34
CA ALA A 232 -11.47 13.57 -13.43
C ALA A 232 -11.51 15.09 -13.70
N ALA A 233 -10.71 15.87 -12.98
CA ALA A 233 -10.61 17.31 -13.19
C ALA A 233 -10.17 17.63 -14.62
N PHE A 234 -9.17 16.95 -15.13
CA PHE A 234 -8.74 17.09 -16.52
C PHE A 234 -9.88 16.80 -17.52
N ALA A 235 -10.60 15.68 -17.33
CA ALA A 235 -11.72 15.31 -18.19
C ALA A 235 -12.82 16.39 -18.18
N LEU A 236 -13.18 16.90 -16.99
CA LEU A 236 -14.20 17.93 -16.85
C LEU A 236 -13.79 19.27 -17.50
N LEU A 237 -12.52 19.66 -17.37
CA LEU A 237 -12.00 20.85 -18.04
C LEU A 237 -12.07 20.72 -19.56
N MET A 238 -11.71 19.55 -20.11
CA MET A 238 -11.78 19.28 -21.54
C MET A 238 -13.21 19.20 -22.10
N GLN A 239 -14.18 18.87 -21.26
CA GLN A 239 -15.61 18.85 -21.65
C GLN A 239 -16.24 20.26 -21.58
N ALA A 240 -15.66 21.18 -20.82
CA ALA A 240 -16.14 22.55 -20.67
C ALA A 240 -15.56 23.50 -21.72
N SER A 241 -14.47 23.11 -22.41
CA SER A 241 -13.82 23.90 -23.49
C SER A 241 -14.45 23.63 -24.85
#